data_fdce4ab9c58e34c683235e3204f60337
#
_entry.id   fdce4ab9c58e34c683235e3204f60337
#
_cell.length_a   1.000
_cell.length_b   1.000
_cell.length_c   1.000
_cell.angle_alpha   90.00
_cell.angle_beta   90.00
_cell.angle_gamma   90.00
#
_symmetry.space_group_name_H-M   'P 1'
#
loop_
_entity.id
_entity.type
_entity.pdbx_description
1 polymer ?
#
loop_
_entity_poly.entity_id
_entity_poly.type
_entity_poly.pdbx_seq_one_letter_code
_entity_poly.pdbx_strand_id
1 'polypeptide(L)'
;INVNKPVSYENPNSEKVSRWLWPAKGRVITNFSAGDQGNKGIDIAGQRGQPISSTANGTVVYSGNALRGYGNLVIIKHNDNYLSAYAHNERLLVHEGQSVKAGQKIATMGSSGAKSVRLHFEIRYQGKSVNPKRYLP
;
A
#
# COMPACT_ATOMS: atom_id res chain seq x y z
N ILE A 1 10.31 29.78 -21.40
CA ILE A 1 10.13 29.50 -21.02
C ILE A 1 10.19 29.38 -20.50
N ASN A 2 10.03 29.50 -20.35
CA ASN A 2 10.14 29.24 -19.72
C ASN A 2 10.34 28.44 -19.65
N VAL A 3 10.76 28.27 -19.99
CA VAL A 3 11.10 27.40 -19.90
C VAL A 3 11.52 27.04 -19.00
N ASN A 4 11.68 27.37 -18.53
CA ASN A 4 11.95 27.04 -17.61
C ASN A 4 11.25 26.80 -16.69
N LYS A 5 10.50 26.90 -16.79
CA LYS A 5 9.72 26.56 -16.05
C LYS A 5 9.57 25.41 -16.08
N PRO A 6 9.82 24.85 -15.73
CA PRO A 6 9.68 23.69 -15.75
C PRO A 6 8.79 23.12 -15.22
N VAL A 7 8.49 22.94 -15.47
CA VAL A 7 7.67 22.52 -15.11
C VAL A 7 7.63 21.62 -14.40
N SER A 8 8.11 21.34 -14.44
CA SER A 8 8.24 20.45 -13.80
C SER A 8 7.68 20.31 -12.69
N TYR A 9 7.16 21.08 -12.36
CA TYR A 9 6.61 21.11 -11.26
C TYR A 9 5.51 20.35 -11.21
N GLU A 10 5.10 20.13 -12.20
CA GLU A 10 4.10 19.32 -12.25
C GLU A 10 4.63 18.06 -12.19
N ASN A 11 5.66 17.95 -11.60
CA ASN A 11 6.39 16.77 -11.42
C ASN A 11 5.52 15.72 -10.79
N PRO A 12 5.20 14.67 -11.49
CA PRO A 12 4.42 13.58 -10.89
C PRO A 12 5.21 12.85 -9.81
N ASN A 13 6.52 13.13 -9.72
CA ASN A 13 7.34 12.50 -8.71
C ASN A 13 7.63 13.43 -7.55
N SER A 14 6.72 14.36 -7.30
CA SER A 14 6.88 15.26 -6.16
C SER A 14 6.99 14.46 -4.87
N GLU A 15 7.56 15.07 -3.86
CA GLU A 15 7.75 14.39 -2.59
C GLU A 15 6.47 14.06 -1.86
N LYS A 16 5.39 14.73 -2.20
CA LYS A 16 4.15 14.55 -1.47
C LYS A 16 3.16 13.73 -2.23
N VAL A 17 2.42 12.92 -1.51
CA VAL A 17 1.23 12.27 -2.01
C VAL A 17 0.07 13.16 -1.61
N SER A 18 -0.75 13.55 -2.57
CA SER A 18 -1.78 14.56 -2.32
C SER A 18 -2.89 14.06 -1.43
N ARG A 19 -3.10 12.74 -1.35
CA ARG A 19 -4.25 12.20 -0.64
C ARG A 19 -4.00 10.74 -0.30
N TRP A 20 -4.24 10.39 0.96
CA TRP A 20 -4.15 9.03 1.45
C TRP A 20 -5.53 8.58 1.93
N LEU A 21 -5.93 7.37 1.57
CA LEU A 21 -7.20 6.79 1.99
C LEU A 21 -6.94 5.49 2.74
N TRP A 22 -7.83 5.13 3.65
CA TRP A 22 -7.74 3.83 4.32
C TRP A 22 -7.88 2.73 3.26
N PRO A 23 -7.00 1.72 3.29
CA PRO A 23 -7.03 0.64 2.28
C PRO A 23 -8.12 -0.38 2.51
N ALA A 24 -8.72 -0.41 3.70
CA ALA A 24 -9.79 -1.34 4.02
C ALA A 24 -10.56 -0.82 5.21
N LYS A 25 -11.81 -1.24 5.33
CA LYS A 25 -12.61 -1.00 6.53
C LYS A 25 -12.28 -2.07 7.55
N GLY A 26 -12.26 -1.69 8.82
CA GLY A 26 -12.01 -2.65 9.87
C GLY A 26 -11.22 -2.04 11.02
N ARG A 27 -11.02 -2.85 12.04
CA ARG A 27 -10.32 -2.42 13.23
C ARG A 27 -8.83 -2.73 13.10
N VAL A 28 -8.00 -1.78 13.47
CA VAL A 28 -6.55 -2.02 13.53
C VAL A 28 -6.28 -2.96 14.70
N ILE A 29 -5.76 -4.13 14.42
CA ILE A 29 -5.49 -5.16 15.44
C ILE A 29 -4.01 -5.25 15.81
N THR A 30 -3.12 -4.73 14.97
CA THR A 30 -1.70 -4.68 15.27
C THR A 30 -1.17 -3.35 14.74
N ASN A 31 -0.49 -2.62 15.61
CA ASN A 31 0.06 -1.31 15.26
C ASN A 31 1.48 -1.44 14.73
N PHE A 32 1.93 -0.40 14.06
CA PHE A 32 3.31 -0.27 13.63
C PHE A 32 4.22 -0.20 14.85
N SER A 33 5.36 -0.89 14.80
CA SER A 33 6.38 -0.74 15.83
C SER A 33 7.74 -0.76 15.17
N ALA A 34 8.62 0.13 15.63
CA ALA A 34 9.95 0.27 15.06
C ALA A 34 10.85 -0.88 15.52
N GLY A 35 11.97 -1.04 14.81
CA GLY A 35 12.98 -2.02 15.17
C GLY A 35 12.87 -3.28 14.34
N ASP A 36 13.91 -4.13 14.45
CA ASP A 36 14.03 -5.32 13.60
C ASP A 36 12.91 -6.31 13.81
N GLN A 37 12.40 -6.41 15.03
CA GLN A 37 11.33 -7.36 15.36
C GLN A 37 9.95 -6.71 15.34
N GLY A 38 9.87 -5.44 14.95
CA GLY A 38 8.62 -4.72 14.97
C GLY A 38 7.74 -5.04 13.78
N ASN A 39 6.46 -4.66 13.89
CA ASN A 39 5.51 -4.77 12.79
C ASN A 39 5.80 -3.65 11.80
N LYS A 40 6.05 -4.00 10.54
CA LYS A 40 6.48 -3.05 9.53
C LYS A 40 5.35 -2.15 9.01
N GLY A 41 4.12 -2.42 9.42
CA GLY A 41 2.97 -1.66 9.00
C GLY A 41 1.89 -1.77 10.05
N ILE A 42 0.63 -1.75 9.62
CA ILE A 42 -0.51 -2.00 10.50
C ILE A 42 -1.29 -3.19 9.96
N ASP A 43 -1.96 -3.92 10.86
CA ASP A 43 -2.83 -5.01 10.44
C ASP A 43 -4.27 -4.62 10.73
N ILE A 44 -5.15 -4.84 9.77
CA ILE A 44 -6.56 -4.47 9.85
C ILE A 44 -7.38 -5.74 9.75
N ALA A 45 -8.23 -5.98 10.74
CA ALA A 45 -9.12 -7.13 10.76
C ALA A 45 -10.30 -6.87 9.82
N GLY A 46 -10.82 -7.95 9.25
CA GLY A 46 -11.97 -7.85 8.38
C GLY A 46 -12.48 -9.22 8.00
N GLN A 47 -13.19 -9.30 6.89
CA GLN A 47 -13.79 -10.52 6.44
C GLN A 47 -13.16 -10.99 5.14
N ARG A 48 -13.09 -12.30 4.97
CA ARG A 48 -12.58 -12.89 3.73
C ARG A 48 -13.39 -12.37 2.55
N GLY A 49 -12.67 -11.88 1.55
CA GLY A 49 -13.31 -11.40 0.33
C GLY A 49 -13.66 -9.93 0.32
N GLN A 50 -13.55 -9.24 1.45
CA GLN A 50 -13.88 -7.80 1.42
C GLN A 50 -12.87 -7.01 0.58
N PRO A 51 -13.28 -5.87 0.03
CA PRO A 51 -12.41 -5.12 -0.86
C PRO A 51 -11.18 -4.55 -0.15
N ILE A 52 -10.06 -4.61 -0.85
CA ILE A 52 -8.84 -3.90 -0.50
C ILE A 52 -8.64 -2.85 -1.58
N SER A 53 -8.44 -1.60 -1.17
CA SER A 53 -8.35 -0.47 -2.10
C SER A 53 -6.99 0.18 -2.02
N SER A 54 -6.55 0.73 -3.15
CA SER A 54 -5.30 1.49 -3.18
C SER A 54 -5.43 2.73 -2.30
N THR A 55 -4.43 2.95 -1.46
CA THR A 55 -4.43 4.08 -0.52
C THR A 55 -4.27 5.42 -1.22
N ALA A 56 -3.70 5.43 -2.43
CA ALA A 56 -3.42 6.66 -3.18
C ALA A 56 -3.23 6.30 -4.65
N ASN A 57 -3.20 7.31 -5.51
CA ASN A 57 -2.89 7.09 -6.92
C ASN A 57 -1.51 6.49 -7.07
N GLY A 58 -1.31 5.64 -8.05
CA GLY A 58 0.01 5.10 -8.30
C GLY A 58 0.04 4.08 -9.41
N THR A 59 1.14 3.34 -9.47
CA THR A 59 1.37 2.28 -10.46
C THR A 59 1.75 1.02 -9.70
N VAL A 60 1.14 -0.10 -10.08
CA VAL A 60 1.45 -1.40 -9.49
C VAL A 60 2.85 -1.80 -9.93
N VAL A 61 3.76 -1.98 -8.98
CA VAL A 61 5.13 -2.39 -9.26
C VAL A 61 5.38 -3.85 -8.90
N TYR A 62 4.44 -4.49 -8.18
CA TYR A 62 4.52 -5.92 -7.87
C TYR A 62 3.13 -6.45 -7.59
N SER A 63 2.83 -7.65 -8.11
CA SER A 63 1.59 -8.35 -7.82
C SER A 63 1.90 -9.84 -7.91
N GLY A 64 1.92 -10.52 -6.77
CA GLY A 64 2.30 -11.93 -6.74
C GLY A 64 2.49 -12.45 -5.33
N ASN A 65 3.09 -13.66 -5.24
CA ASN A 65 3.26 -14.31 -3.95
C ASN A 65 4.68 -14.84 -3.73
N ALA A 66 5.66 -14.24 -4.38
CA ALA A 66 7.03 -14.73 -4.30
C ALA A 66 7.81 -14.19 -3.09
N LEU A 67 7.28 -13.21 -2.37
CA LEU A 67 7.98 -12.63 -1.24
C LEU A 67 7.53 -13.33 0.05
N ARG A 68 8.51 -13.89 0.75
CA ARG A 68 8.24 -14.69 1.94
C ARG A 68 7.54 -13.87 3.02
N GLY A 69 6.52 -14.47 3.62
CA GLY A 69 5.85 -13.86 4.76
C GLY A 69 4.68 -12.96 4.43
N TYR A 70 4.49 -12.61 3.15
CA TYR A 70 3.44 -11.69 2.77
C TYR A 70 2.22 -12.38 2.14
N GLY A 71 2.37 -13.64 1.71
CA GLY A 71 1.30 -14.28 0.95
C GLY A 71 1.08 -13.56 -0.37
N ASN A 72 -0.17 -13.42 -0.76
CA ASN A 72 -0.50 -12.69 -1.98
C ASN A 72 -0.37 -11.18 -1.73
N LEU A 73 0.51 -10.53 -2.46
CA LEU A 73 0.99 -9.18 -2.17
C LEU A 73 0.85 -8.26 -3.38
N VAL A 74 0.38 -7.04 -3.14
CA VAL A 74 0.43 -5.96 -4.14
C VAL A 74 1.30 -4.85 -3.57
N ILE A 75 2.19 -4.30 -4.40
CA ILE A 75 2.98 -3.12 -4.04
C ILE A 75 2.70 -2.05 -5.08
N ILE A 76 2.40 -0.84 -4.62
CA ILE A 76 2.06 0.30 -5.47
C ILE A 76 3.07 1.42 -5.23
N LYS A 77 3.61 1.96 -6.32
CA LYS A 77 4.51 3.10 -6.28
C LYS A 77 3.69 4.36 -6.52
N HIS A 78 3.73 5.27 -5.56
CA HIS A 78 2.96 6.51 -5.64
C HIS A 78 3.79 7.65 -6.23
N ASN A 79 5.08 7.68 -5.92
CA ASN A 79 6.03 8.61 -6.51
C ASN A 79 7.43 8.08 -6.21
N ASP A 80 8.47 8.86 -6.44
CA ASP A 80 9.84 8.38 -6.24
C ASP A 80 10.16 8.06 -4.78
N ASN A 81 9.37 8.58 -3.85
CA ASN A 81 9.66 8.43 -2.42
C ASN A 81 8.75 7.46 -1.69
N TYR A 82 7.52 7.22 -2.19
CA TYR A 82 6.53 6.45 -1.43
C TYR A 82 6.05 5.21 -2.15
N LEU A 83 6.02 4.11 -1.41
CA LEU A 83 5.37 2.86 -1.82
C LEU A 83 4.32 2.50 -0.78
N SER A 84 3.30 1.75 -1.20
CA SER A 84 2.40 1.08 -0.26
C SER A 84 2.35 -0.41 -0.59
N ALA A 85 2.11 -1.23 0.43
CA ALA A 85 2.09 -2.68 0.28
C ALA A 85 0.86 -3.24 0.97
N TYR A 86 0.24 -4.25 0.34
CA TYR A 86 -1.02 -4.85 0.76
C TYR A 86 -0.86 -6.35 0.75
N ALA A 87 -0.81 -6.97 1.91
CA ALA A 87 -0.46 -8.39 2.05
C ALA A 87 -1.59 -9.24 2.58
N HIS A 88 -1.43 -10.55 2.46
CA HIS A 88 -2.34 -11.60 2.93
C HIS A 88 -3.65 -11.67 2.15
N ASN A 89 -3.63 -11.15 0.92
CA ASN A 89 -4.84 -11.10 0.10
C ASN A 89 -5.31 -12.49 -0.30
N GLU A 90 -6.62 -12.59 -0.56
CA GLU A 90 -7.22 -13.79 -1.10
C GLU A 90 -6.99 -13.81 -2.62
N ARG A 91 -7.35 -12.72 -3.29
CA ARG A 91 -7.23 -12.60 -4.74
C ARG A 91 -6.58 -11.28 -5.09
N LEU A 92 -5.72 -11.30 -6.10
CA LEU A 92 -5.10 -10.10 -6.63
C LEU A 92 -5.83 -9.71 -7.90
N LEU A 93 -6.28 -8.46 -7.98
CA LEU A 93 -7.14 -7.99 -9.07
C LEU A 93 -6.41 -7.03 -10.00
N VAL A 94 -5.13 -6.81 -9.78
CA VAL A 94 -4.31 -5.91 -10.60
C VAL A 94 -2.99 -6.62 -10.92
N HIS A 95 -2.29 -6.09 -11.93
CA HIS A 95 -1.02 -6.67 -12.35
C HIS A 95 0.04 -5.58 -12.45
N GLU A 96 1.29 -6.01 -12.52
CA GLU A 96 2.42 -5.06 -12.64
C GLU A 96 2.23 -4.17 -13.85
N GLY A 97 2.55 -2.91 -13.67
CA GLY A 97 2.45 -1.90 -14.72
C GLY A 97 1.11 -1.19 -14.77
N GLN A 98 0.10 -1.70 -14.07
CA GLN A 98 -1.22 -1.11 -14.11
C GLN A 98 -1.28 0.18 -13.28
N SER A 99 -1.89 1.22 -13.83
CA SER A 99 -2.15 2.45 -13.09
C SER A 99 -3.39 2.27 -12.25
N VAL A 100 -3.37 2.77 -11.03
CA VAL A 100 -4.50 2.69 -10.11
C VAL A 100 -4.75 4.05 -9.49
N LYS A 101 -6.00 4.29 -9.09
CA LYS A 101 -6.38 5.52 -8.44
C LYS A 101 -6.67 5.28 -6.97
N ALA A 102 -6.54 6.32 -6.16
CA ALA A 102 -6.91 6.26 -4.75
C ALA A 102 -8.33 5.71 -4.62
N GLY A 103 -8.51 4.71 -3.77
CA GLY A 103 -9.82 4.09 -3.56
C GLY A 103 -10.17 2.98 -4.53
N GLN A 104 -9.37 2.75 -5.56
CA GLN A 104 -9.64 1.69 -6.52
C GLN A 104 -9.41 0.33 -5.88
N LYS A 105 -10.34 -0.61 -6.10
CA LYS A 105 -10.22 -1.97 -5.59
C LYS A 105 -9.06 -2.67 -6.29
N ILE A 106 -8.14 -3.23 -5.52
CA ILE A 106 -6.95 -3.88 -6.07
C ILE A 106 -6.82 -5.33 -5.65
N ALA A 107 -7.55 -5.76 -4.64
CA ALA A 107 -7.47 -7.12 -4.13
C ALA A 107 -8.67 -7.40 -3.24
N THR A 108 -8.76 -8.63 -2.76
CA THR A 108 -9.74 -9.00 -1.72
C THR A 108 -8.98 -9.52 -0.50
N MET A 109 -9.52 -9.23 0.68
CA MET A 109 -8.88 -9.62 1.93
C MET A 109 -8.90 -11.12 2.12
N GLY A 110 -7.79 -11.65 2.64
CA GLY A 110 -7.68 -13.07 2.90
C GLY A 110 -6.78 -13.37 4.09
N SER A 111 -6.21 -14.56 4.07
CA SER A 111 -5.32 -15.02 5.13
C SER A 111 -4.08 -15.70 4.55
N SER A 112 -3.74 -15.44 3.30
CA SER A 112 -2.55 -16.01 2.68
C SER A 112 -1.30 -15.53 3.43
N GLY A 113 -0.47 -16.47 3.89
CA GLY A 113 0.71 -16.12 4.65
C GLY A 113 0.44 -15.61 6.07
N ALA A 114 -0.79 -15.75 6.57
CA ALA A 114 -1.16 -15.26 7.90
C ALA A 114 -2.00 -16.31 8.64
N LYS A 115 -2.19 -16.10 9.93
CA LYS A 115 -2.95 -17.04 10.77
C LYS A 115 -4.43 -16.71 10.81
N SER A 116 -4.81 -15.50 10.42
CA SER A 116 -6.23 -15.08 10.43
C SER A 116 -6.47 -14.15 9.26
N VAL A 117 -7.74 -13.93 8.94
CA VAL A 117 -8.11 -13.02 7.86
C VAL A 117 -7.77 -11.60 8.31
N ARG A 118 -6.92 -10.94 7.53
CA ARG A 118 -6.46 -9.58 7.84
C ARG A 118 -5.77 -8.97 6.65
N LEU A 119 -5.69 -7.65 6.64
CA LEU A 119 -4.81 -6.93 5.73
C LEU A 119 -3.60 -6.48 6.52
N HIS A 120 -2.40 -6.80 6.01
CA HIS A 120 -1.17 -6.17 6.48
C HIS A 120 -0.85 -5.07 5.49
N PHE A 121 -0.80 -3.83 5.97
CA PHE A 121 -0.65 -2.64 5.14
C PHE A 121 0.60 -1.88 5.55
N GLU A 122 1.46 -1.57 4.57
CA GLU A 122 2.70 -0.82 4.83
C GLU A 122 2.73 0.43 3.98
N ILE A 123 3.33 1.47 4.53
CA ILE A 123 3.78 2.62 3.77
C ILE A 123 5.28 2.69 3.94
N ARG A 124 6.01 2.87 2.84
CA ARG A 124 7.45 2.99 2.87
C ARG A 124 7.86 4.32 2.26
N TYR A 125 8.73 5.02 2.99
CA TYR A 125 9.29 6.28 2.54
C TYR A 125 10.77 6.05 2.28
N GLN A 126 11.18 6.22 1.02
CA GLN A 126 12.57 6.00 0.60
C GLN A 126 13.09 4.65 1.08
N GLY A 127 12.28 3.63 0.90
CA GLY A 127 12.65 2.25 1.23
C GLY A 127 12.48 1.85 2.69
N LYS A 128 12.11 2.77 3.57
CA LYS A 128 11.98 2.48 4.98
C LYS A 128 10.53 2.43 5.41
N SER A 129 10.20 1.44 6.23
CA SER A 129 8.86 1.34 6.81
C SER A 129 8.59 2.54 7.71
N VAL A 130 7.43 3.15 7.55
CA VAL A 130 7.00 4.26 8.39
C VAL A 130 5.62 3.92 8.95
N ASN A 131 5.22 4.61 10.01
CA ASN A 131 3.93 4.35 10.65
C ASN A 131 2.79 4.83 9.75
N PRO A 132 1.99 3.91 9.18
CA PRO A 132 0.91 4.31 8.27
C PRO A 132 -0.11 5.26 8.92
N LYS A 133 -0.29 5.17 10.24
CA LYS A 133 -1.27 6.04 10.91
C LYS A 133 -0.89 7.51 10.89
N ARG A 134 0.36 7.83 10.56
CA ARG A 134 0.75 9.22 10.43
C ARG A 134 0.31 9.82 9.10
N TYR A 135 -0.14 8.98 8.17
CA TYR A 135 -0.53 9.41 6.83
C TYR A 135 -2.02 9.27 6.59
N LEU A 136 -2.63 8.24 7.19
CA LEU A 136 -4.05 7.94 6.95
C LEU A 136 -4.96 8.93 7.67
N PRO A 137 -6.12 9.24 7.08
CA PRO A 137 -7.05 10.18 7.70
C PRO A 137 -7.69 9.68 8.96
#